data_df2262de15fdf4debf36ff45c782e5ce
#
_entry.id   df2262de15fdf4debf36ff45c782e5ce
#
_cell.length_a   1.000
_cell.length_b   1.000
_cell.length_c   1.000
_cell.angle_alpha   90.00
_cell.angle_beta   90.00
_cell.angle_gamma   90.00
#
_symmetry.space_group_name_H-M   'P 1'
#
loop_
_entity.id
_entity.type
_entity.pdbx_description
1 polymer ?
#
loop_
_entity_poly.entity_id
_entity_poly.type
_entity_poly.pdbx_seq_one_letter_code
_entity_poly.pdbx_strand_id
1 'polypeptide(L)'
;MQKIIFSIFIFNIIFAQNSVVRQFSKAFADVAEKAKPAVVTIITDKVVSLNQFDDFGYFFFQPNMPRQREYKTNALGSGVIVDAEKGYILTNNHVVDDMDGIRVKLIDKREYDAVIIGTDPKTDLAVLQIEADNLKDIKLGNSDGI
;
A
#
# COMPACT_ATOMS: atom_id res chain seq x y z
N MET A 1 -54.64 6.48 23.58
CA MET A 1 -53.38 6.66 24.32
C MET A 1 -52.32 5.60 24.00
N GLN A 2 -52.67 4.32 23.97
CA GLN A 2 -51.73 3.21 23.72
C GLN A 2 -50.98 3.27 22.35
N LYS A 3 -51.65 3.70 21.29
CA LYS A 3 -51.03 3.85 19.93
C LYS A 3 -50.02 5.01 19.83
N ILE A 4 -50.23 6.08 20.61
CA ILE A 4 -49.30 7.24 20.63
C ILE A 4 -48.02 6.88 21.40
N ILE A 5 -48.12 6.13 22.50
CA ILE A 5 -46.96 5.68 23.29
C ILE A 5 -46.08 4.73 22.45
N PHE A 6 -46.69 3.83 21.67
CA PHE A 6 -45.96 2.91 20.81
C PHE A 6 -45.22 3.65 19.66
N SER A 7 -45.83 4.70 19.08
CA SER A 7 -45.20 5.52 18.03
C SER A 7 -44.01 6.34 18.54
N ILE A 8 -44.08 6.86 19.78
CA ILE A 8 -42.96 7.59 20.42
C ILE A 8 -41.81 6.63 20.75
N PHE A 9 -42.10 5.38 21.13
CA PHE A 9 -41.07 4.40 21.42
C PHE A 9 -40.29 3.96 20.19
N ILE A 10 -40.97 3.76 19.03
CA ILE A 10 -40.32 3.45 17.74
C ILE A 10 -39.46 4.61 17.25
N PHE A 11 -39.92 5.86 17.42
CA PHE A 11 -39.17 7.05 17.00
C PHE A 11 -37.88 7.20 17.78
N ASN A 12 -37.85 6.89 19.09
CA ASN A 12 -36.63 6.94 19.89
C ASN A 12 -35.62 5.85 19.50
N ILE A 13 -36.05 4.66 19.10
CA ILE A 13 -35.16 3.57 18.65
C ILE A 13 -34.44 3.95 17.36
N ILE A 14 -35.13 4.60 16.41
CA ILE A 14 -34.57 5.04 15.13
C ILE A 14 -33.47 6.14 15.35
N PHE A 15 -33.71 7.06 16.29
CA PHE A 15 -32.71 8.08 16.63
C PHE A 15 -31.47 7.53 17.32
N ALA A 16 -31.63 6.53 18.20
CA ALA A 16 -30.52 5.88 18.89
C ALA A 16 -29.60 5.11 17.92
N GLN A 17 -30.17 4.41 16.94
CA GLN A 17 -29.38 3.70 15.92
C GLN A 17 -28.51 4.67 15.07
N ASN A 18 -29.03 5.83 14.71
CA ASN A 18 -28.28 6.84 13.96
C ASN A 18 -27.09 7.42 14.75
N SER A 19 -27.19 7.51 16.07
CA SER A 19 -26.10 8.03 16.92
C SER A 19 -24.93 7.04 17.02
N VAL A 20 -25.20 5.76 17.16
CA VAL A 20 -24.17 4.70 17.23
C VAL A 20 -23.42 4.59 15.91
N VAL A 21 -24.13 4.56 14.78
CA VAL A 21 -23.51 4.51 13.45
C VAL A 21 -22.63 5.73 13.19
N ARG A 22 -23.07 6.92 13.60
CA ARG A 22 -22.27 8.15 13.47
C ARG A 22 -21.03 8.14 14.34
N GLN A 23 -21.11 7.65 15.59
CA GLN A 23 -19.96 7.53 16.47
C GLN A 23 -18.93 6.54 15.92
N PHE A 24 -19.40 5.41 15.39
CA PHE A 24 -18.56 4.42 14.75
C PHE A 24 -17.85 4.99 13.51
N SER A 25 -18.62 5.64 12.62
CA SER A 25 -18.07 6.30 11.43
C SER A 25 -17.04 7.38 11.77
N LYS A 26 -17.30 8.16 12.85
CA LYS A 26 -16.35 9.16 13.31
C LYS A 26 -15.06 8.54 13.85
N ALA A 27 -15.15 7.46 14.62
CA ALA A 27 -13.99 6.76 15.15
C ALA A 27 -13.09 6.25 14.02
N PHE A 28 -13.66 5.67 12.95
CA PHE A 28 -12.91 5.27 11.76
C PHE A 28 -12.27 6.45 11.04
N ALA A 29 -12.99 7.54 10.86
CA ALA A 29 -12.46 8.74 10.21
C ALA A 29 -11.28 9.32 11.01
N ASP A 30 -11.40 9.40 12.33
CA ASP A 30 -10.34 9.90 13.23
C ASP A 30 -9.08 9.01 13.16
N VAL A 31 -9.23 7.68 13.10
CA VAL A 31 -8.11 6.74 12.94
C VAL A 31 -7.47 6.90 11.55
N ALA A 32 -8.28 6.94 10.51
CA ALA A 32 -7.80 7.10 9.14
C ALA A 32 -7.04 8.42 8.96
N GLU A 33 -7.51 9.52 9.53
CA GLU A 33 -6.85 10.82 9.46
C GLU A 33 -5.49 10.82 10.15
N LYS A 34 -5.36 10.12 11.27
CA LYS A 34 -4.09 9.96 11.99
C LYS A 34 -3.10 9.05 11.26
N ALA A 35 -3.60 7.98 10.63
CA ALA A 35 -2.75 7.01 9.94
C ALA A 35 -2.31 7.49 8.54
N LYS A 36 -3.16 8.27 7.87
CA LYS A 36 -2.96 8.72 6.48
C LYS A 36 -1.58 9.33 6.18
N PRO A 37 -0.97 10.16 7.05
CA PRO A 37 0.36 10.71 6.77
C PRO A 37 1.50 9.67 6.77
N ALA A 38 1.30 8.52 7.41
CA ALA A 38 2.25 7.42 7.45
C ALA A 38 2.05 6.41 6.31
N VAL A 39 0.91 6.44 5.62
CA VAL A 39 0.63 5.52 4.52
C VAL A 39 1.27 6.03 3.24
N VAL A 40 1.97 5.14 2.53
CA VAL A 40 2.70 5.44 1.30
C VAL A 40 2.26 4.51 0.16
N THR A 41 2.43 4.98 -1.07
CA THR A 41 2.32 4.14 -2.27
C THR A 41 3.70 3.65 -2.68
N ILE A 42 3.84 2.36 -2.93
CA ILE A 42 5.05 1.75 -3.44
C ILE A 42 4.85 1.53 -4.93
N ILE A 43 5.79 2.00 -5.73
CA ILE A 43 5.83 1.86 -7.19
C ILE A 43 7.03 1.01 -7.49
N THR A 44 6.81 -0.15 -8.11
CA THR A 44 7.88 -1.06 -8.49
C THR A 44 7.99 -1.15 -10.00
N ASP A 45 9.21 -1.22 -10.48
CA ASP A 45 9.55 -1.36 -11.89
C ASP A 45 10.20 -2.73 -12.11
N LYS A 46 9.78 -3.45 -13.17
CA LYS A 46 10.43 -4.68 -13.62
C LYS A 46 10.70 -4.60 -15.10
N VAL A 47 11.91 -4.92 -15.49
CA VAL A 47 12.34 -5.02 -16.89
C VAL A 47 12.16 -6.46 -17.34
N VAL A 48 11.22 -6.68 -18.23
CA VAL A 48 10.98 -8.01 -18.81
C VAL A 48 11.58 -8.05 -20.22
N SER A 49 12.62 -8.87 -20.40
CA SER A 49 13.21 -9.14 -21.72
C SER A 49 12.45 -10.27 -22.39
N LEU A 50 11.72 -9.96 -23.44
CA LEU A 50 11.08 -10.98 -24.26
C LEU A 50 11.98 -11.36 -25.44
N ASN A 51 12.54 -12.58 -25.40
CA ASN A 51 13.12 -13.22 -26.57
C ASN A 51 11.97 -13.68 -27.48
N GLN A 52 11.67 -12.92 -28.51
CA GLN A 52 10.47 -13.09 -29.33
C GLN A 52 10.55 -14.21 -30.38
N PHE A 53 11.73 -14.79 -30.59
CA PHE A 53 11.89 -15.88 -31.56
C PHE A 53 12.97 -16.87 -31.10
N ASP A 54 12.72 -18.16 -31.27
CA ASP A 54 13.78 -19.16 -31.25
C ASP A 54 14.83 -18.81 -32.29
N ASP A 55 16.10 -19.09 -32.01
CA ASP A 55 17.27 -18.74 -32.86
C ASP A 55 17.10 -19.08 -34.34
N PHE A 56 16.29 -20.09 -34.66
CA PHE A 56 16.01 -20.55 -36.01
C PHE A 56 15.07 -19.59 -36.78
N GLY A 57 14.04 -19.06 -36.15
CA GLY A 57 13.10 -18.12 -36.78
C GLY A 57 13.75 -16.76 -37.07
N TYR A 58 14.65 -16.33 -36.17
CA TYR A 58 15.38 -15.05 -36.32
C TYR A 58 16.31 -15.05 -37.56
N PHE A 59 17.03 -16.13 -37.78
CA PHE A 59 18.02 -16.22 -38.85
C PHE A 59 17.38 -16.18 -40.27
N PHE A 60 16.15 -16.70 -40.40
CA PHE A 60 15.53 -16.84 -41.72
C PHE A 60 14.52 -15.74 -42.08
N PHE A 61 13.91 -15.08 -41.09
CA PHE A 61 12.80 -14.18 -41.39
C PHE A 61 13.07 -12.68 -41.17
N GLN A 62 13.98 -12.27 -40.27
CA GLN A 62 14.29 -10.86 -40.07
C GLN A 62 15.68 -10.59 -39.44
N PRO A 63 16.76 -10.57 -40.24
CA PRO A 63 18.13 -10.40 -39.72
C PRO A 63 18.44 -9.00 -39.15
N ASN A 64 17.58 -7.99 -39.34
CA ASN A 64 17.83 -6.60 -38.92
C ASN A 64 16.92 -6.12 -37.76
N MET A 65 16.17 -7.00 -37.10
CA MET A 65 15.41 -6.60 -35.88
C MET A 65 16.25 -6.75 -34.61
N PRO A 66 16.09 -5.85 -33.63
CA PRO A 66 16.73 -6.01 -32.31
C PRO A 66 16.28 -7.33 -31.66
N ARG A 67 17.25 -8.13 -31.23
CA ARG A 67 17.03 -9.44 -30.59
C ARG A 67 16.25 -9.39 -29.30
N GLN A 68 16.24 -8.25 -28.61
CA GLN A 68 15.60 -8.07 -27.31
C GLN A 68 14.70 -6.84 -27.34
N ARG A 69 13.45 -7.04 -26.99
CA ARG A 69 12.57 -5.93 -26.61
C ARG A 69 12.42 -5.97 -25.10
N GLU A 70 12.93 -4.95 -24.44
CA GLU A 70 12.72 -4.71 -23.02
C GLU A 70 11.40 -3.99 -22.83
N TYR A 71 10.53 -4.55 -22.01
CA TYR A 71 9.30 -3.90 -21.56
C TYR A 71 9.43 -3.60 -20.08
N LYS A 72 9.22 -2.34 -19.71
CA LYS A 72 9.07 -1.95 -18.32
C LYS A 72 7.63 -2.17 -17.91
N THR A 73 7.42 -3.01 -16.93
CA THR A 73 6.13 -3.18 -16.27
C THR A 73 6.21 -2.53 -14.89
N ASN A 74 5.15 -1.80 -14.54
CA ASN A 74 5.05 -1.13 -13.24
C ASN A 74 3.95 -1.82 -12.44
N ALA A 75 4.21 -2.07 -11.16
CA ALA A 75 3.20 -2.50 -10.22
C ALA A 75 3.06 -1.48 -9.09
N LEU A 76 1.92 -1.52 -8.41
CA LEU A 76 1.61 -0.63 -7.29
C LEU A 76 1.34 -1.47 -6.04
N GLY A 77 1.91 -1.02 -4.93
CA GLY A 77 1.67 -1.56 -3.61
C GLY A 77 1.44 -0.46 -2.60
N SER A 78 1.24 -0.85 -1.35
CA SER A 78 1.09 0.06 -0.22
C SER A 78 2.11 -0.27 0.86
N GLY A 79 2.53 0.74 1.61
CA GLY A 79 3.39 0.57 2.77
C GLY A 79 3.02 1.55 3.88
N VAL A 80 3.62 1.34 5.05
CA VAL A 80 3.40 2.18 6.22
C VAL A 80 4.75 2.57 6.81
N ILE A 81 4.98 3.86 7.04
CA ILE A 81 6.17 4.37 7.72
C ILE A 81 6.07 3.97 9.19
N VAL A 82 7.04 3.19 9.67
CA VAL A 82 7.10 2.67 11.04
C VAL A 82 8.21 3.32 11.88
N ASP A 83 9.16 4.00 11.22
CA ASP A 83 10.24 4.77 11.87
C ASP A 83 10.56 5.98 10.98
N ALA A 84 10.12 7.15 11.40
CA ALA A 84 10.30 8.39 10.63
C ALA A 84 11.74 8.91 10.63
N GLU A 85 12.53 8.60 11.68
CA GLU A 85 13.92 9.05 11.78
C GLU A 85 14.84 8.28 10.86
N LYS A 86 14.61 6.96 10.74
CA LYS A 86 15.38 6.06 9.86
C LYS A 86 14.79 5.93 8.46
N GLY A 87 13.57 6.44 8.23
CA GLY A 87 12.86 6.29 6.96
C GLY A 87 12.38 4.85 6.69
N TYR A 88 12.12 4.05 7.73
CA TYR A 88 11.70 2.66 7.55
C TYR A 88 10.21 2.55 7.23
N ILE A 89 9.93 1.72 6.22
CA ILE A 89 8.59 1.47 5.70
C ILE A 89 8.35 -0.04 5.72
N LEU A 90 7.25 -0.45 6.36
CA LEU A 90 6.78 -1.84 6.34
C LEU A 90 5.83 -2.04 5.16
N THR A 91 6.05 -3.12 4.41
CA THR A 91 5.21 -3.54 3.28
C THR A 91 5.16 -5.06 3.18
N ASN A 92 4.45 -5.58 2.17
CA ASN A 92 4.45 -7.01 1.88
C ASN A 92 5.64 -7.40 0.99
N ASN A 93 6.18 -8.61 1.23
CA ASN A 93 7.29 -9.13 0.45
C ASN A 93 6.93 -9.26 -1.04
N HIS A 94 5.75 -9.78 -1.36
CA HIS A 94 5.32 -9.96 -2.76
C HIS A 94 5.24 -8.65 -3.56
N VAL A 95 5.18 -7.47 -2.91
CA VAL A 95 5.19 -6.15 -3.57
C VAL A 95 6.57 -5.82 -4.12
N VAL A 96 7.64 -6.28 -3.47
CA VAL A 96 9.01 -5.89 -3.75
C VAL A 96 9.89 -7.04 -4.27
N ASP A 97 9.36 -8.26 -4.23
CA ASP A 97 10.05 -9.47 -4.64
C ASP A 97 10.34 -9.45 -6.15
N ASP A 98 11.60 -9.72 -6.51
CA ASP A 98 12.06 -9.79 -7.90
C ASP A 98 11.79 -8.50 -8.72
N MET A 99 11.90 -7.31 -8.07
CA MET A 99 11.76 -6.01 -8.71
C MET A 99 13.11 -5.35 -8.94
N ASP A 100 13.29 -4.69 -10.11
CA ASP A 100 14.53 -4.02 -10.49
C ASP A 100 14.65 -2.62 -9.89
N GLY A 101 13.53 -1.96 -9.62
CA GLY A 101 13.46 -0.63 -9.01
C GLY A 101 12.28 -0.49 -8.08
N ILE A 102 12.48 0.23 -6.99
CA ILE A 102 11.44 0.50 -5.99
C ILE A 102 11.44 1.99 -5.68
N ARG A 103 10.29 2.63 -5.84
CA ARG A 103 10.06 4.02 -5.47
C ARG A 103 8.90 4.13 -4.49
N VAL A 104 9.02 5.03 -3.56
CA VAL A 104 7.99 5.33 -2.57
C VAL A 104 7.44 6.71 -2.82
N LYS A 105 6.12 6.80 -2.94
CA LYS A 105 5.39 8.06 -3.06
C LYS A 105 4.63 8.35 -1.78
N LEU A 106 4.95 9.48 -1.18
CA LEU A 106 4.30 9.98 0.03
C LEU A 106 2.94 10.62 -0.30
N ILE A 107 2.13 10.85 0.74
CA ILE A 107 0.82 11.49 0.59
C ILE A 107 0.89 12.90 0.03
N ASP A 108 1.96 13.64 0.29
CA ASP A 108 2.23 14.98 -0.23
C ASP A 108 2.79 14.98 -1.66
N LYS A 109 2.84 13.81 -2.30
CA LYS A 109 3.30 13.54 -3.68
C LYS A 109 4.82 13.56 -3.88
N ARG A 110 5.62 13.75 -2.84
CA ARG A 110 7.08 13.54 -2.92
C ARG A 110 7.36 12.08 -3.22
N GLU A 111 8.34 11.82 -4.09
CA GLU A 111 8.76 10.46 -4.48
C GLU A 111 10.25 10.28 -4.15
N TYR A 112 10.59 9.10 -3.65
CA TYR A 112 11.95 8.73 -3.23
C TYR A 112 12.26 7.32 -3.72
N ASP A 113 13.50 7.11 -4.14
CA ASP A 113 14.01 5.76 -4.36
C ASP A 113 14.13 5.05 -3.01
N ALA A 114 13.78 3.76 -3.00
CA ALA A 114 13.79 2.96 -1.79
C ALA A 114 14.73 1.76 -1.94
N VAL A 115 15.38 1.38 -0.84
CA VAL A 115 16.20 0.17 -0.76
C VAL A 115 15.53 -0.85 0.16
N ILE A 116 15.69 -2.14 -0.17
CA ILE A 116 15.21 -3.23 0.68
C ILE A 116 16.21 -3.44 1.81
N ILE A 117 15.76 -3.31 3.06
CA ILE A 117 16.56 -3.57 4.27
C ILE A 117 16.47 -5.04 4.68
N GLY A 118 15.31 -5.65 4.50
CA GLY A 118 15.09 -7.06 4.79
C GLY A 118 13.73 -7.55 4.32
N THR A 119 13.64 -8.86 4.11
CA THR A 119 12.42 -9.54 3.69
C THR A 119 12.21 -10.81 4.48
N ASP A 120 10.95 -11.17 4.70
CA ASP A 120 10.52 -12.46 5.22
C ASP A 120 9.41 -13.04 4.33
N PRO A 121 9.76 -13.87 3.32
CA PRO A 121 8.77 -14.49 2.44
C PRO A 121 7.75 -15.37 3.16
N LYS A 122 8.08 -15.92 4.35
CA LYS A 122 7.17 -16.80 5.09
C LYS A 122 6.00 -16.04 5.71
N THR A 123 6.25 -14.83 6.18
CA THR A 123 5.22 -13.96 6.75
C THR A 123 4.71 -12.92 5.75
N ASP A 124 5.25 -12.92 4.52
CA ASP A 124 4.98 -11.94 3.49
C ASP A 124 5.25 -10.49 3.94
N LEU A 125 6.36 -10.27 4.67
CA LEU A 125 6.78 -8.96 5.13
C LEU A 125 8.09 -8.51 4.48
N ALA A 126 8.20 -7.22 4.23
CA ALA A 126 9.42 -6.54 3.80
C ALA A 126 9.56 -5.19 4.49
N VAL A 127 10.82 -4.79 4.73
CA VAL A 127 11.18 -3.46 5.23
C VAL A 127 11.98 -2.75 4.16
N LEU A 128 11.50 -1.57 3.78
CA LEU A 128 12.17 -0.64 2.90
C LEU A 128 12.74 0.53 3.68
N GLN A 129 13.72 1.21 3.11
CA GLN A 129 14.25 2.47 3.61
C GLN A 129 14.24 3.53 2.51
N ILE A 130 13.85 4.74 2.88
CA ILE A 130 13.98 5.95 2.05
C ILE A 130 14.78 7.01 2.81
N GLU A 131 15.47 7.87 2.08
CA GLU A 131 16.12 9.07 2.62
C GLU A 131 15.21 10.27 2.38
N ALA A 132 14.47 10.67 3.41
CA ALA A 132 13.49 11.76 3.31
C ALA A 132 13.32 12.48 4.64
N ASP A 133 13.13 13.80 4.56
CA ASP A 133 12.85 14.64 5.72
C ASP A 133 11.35 14.77 5.99
N ASN A 134 11.03 15.13 7.24
CA ASN A 134 9.66 15.42 7.70
C ASN A 134 8.67 14.27 7.45
N LEU A 135 9.12 13.05 7.66
CA LEU A 135 8.27 11.87 7.66
C LEU A 135 7.37 11.84 8.90
N LYS A 136 6.25 11.11 8.78
CA LYS A 136 5.36 10.79 9.89
C LYS A 136 5.21 9.29 9.97
N ASP A 137 5.54 8.72 11.11
CA ASP A 137 5.37 7.31 11.39
C ASP A 137 4.04 7.01 12.10
N ILE A 138 3.64 5.75 12.03
CA ILE A 138 2.51 5.23 12.80
C ILE A 138 3.04 4.58 14.08
N LYS A 139 2.34 4.80 15.20
CA LYS A 139 2.64 4.08 16.43
C LYS A 139 2.11 2.65 16.34
N LEU A 140 3.00 1.68 16.51
CA LEU A 140 2.61 0.28 16.62
C LEU A 140 1.86 0.06 17.93
N GLY A 141 0.75 -0.67 17.87
CA GLY A 141 -0.02 -1.07 19.04
C GLY A 141 0.62 -2.28 19.74
N ASN A 142 0.18 -2.53 20.97
CA ASN A 142 0.49 -3.77 21.68
C ASN A 142 -0.68 -4.74 21.52
N SER A 143 -0.46 -5.85 20.83
CA SER A 143 -1.48 -6.89 20.61
C SER A 143 -1.66 -7.84 21.81
N ASP A 144 -0.74 -7.82 22.78
CA ASP A 144 -0.82 -8.70 23.95
C ASP A 144 -1.93 -8.30 24.95
N GLY A 145 -2.52 -7.12 24.76
CA GLY A 145 -3.58 -6.57 25.61
C GLY A 145 -4.99 -6.56 24.99
N ILE A 146 -5.19 -7.29 23.88
CA ILE A 146 -6.48 -7.34 23.17
C ILE A 146 -7.20 -8.65 23.48
#